data_8ad5487987218c1416e44f2465a38b5d
#
_entry.id   8ad5487987218c1416e44f2465a38b5d
#
_cell.length_a   1.000
_cell.length_b   1.000
_cell.length_c   1.000
_cell.angle_alpha   90.00
_cell.angle_beta   90.00
_cell.angle_gamma   90.00
#
_symmetry.space_group_name_H-M   'P 1'
#
loop_
_entity.id
_entity.type
_entity.pdbx_description
1 polymer ?
#
loop_
_entity_poly.entity_id
_entity_poly.type
_entity_poly.pdbx_seq_one_letter_code
_entity_poly.pdbx_strand_id
1 'polypeptide(L)'
;MREVQGYPLPLGVQISENKINFSIAVPIEKKCQLLIYRAGRKRLYRQFEMETAVGEVRCIALTDIEPAEYEYNYLINGEVVVDPYVQALAGREHWGVKKETARHEIRGRFLSQEYDWEGDHTLQIPYHQVIAYSLHVRGFTRHA
;
A
#
# COMPACT_ATOMS: atom_id res chain seq x y z
N MET A 1 12.27 1.88 15.75
CA MET A 1 11.72 0.83 14.88
C MET A 1 12.20 -0.51 15.36
N ARG A 2 11.31 -1.34 15.85
CA ARG A 2 11.54 -2.71 16.33
C ARG A 2 10.56 -3.65 15.69
N GLU A 3 11.01 -4.85 15.42
CA GLU A 3 10.20 -5.95 14.93
C GLU A 3 9.45 -6.62 16.10
N VAL A 4 8.17 -6.92 15.88
CA VAL A 4 7.33 -7.68 16.80
C VAL A 4 6.43 -8.61 15.99
N GLN A 5 5.78 -9.55 16.66
CA GLN A 5 4.87 -10.48 16.01
C GLN A 5 3.69 -9.73 15.38
N GLY A 6 3.48 -10.00 14.08
CA GLY A 6 2.33 -9.54 13.32
C GLY A 6 1.13 -10.47 13.43
N TYR A 7 0.05 -10.09 12.77
CA TYR A 7 -1.16 -10.89 12.61
C TYR A 7 -1.52 -11.03 11.12
N PRO A 8 -2.07 -12.18 10.71
CA PRO A 8 -2.20 -12.52 9.31
C PRO A 8 -3.32 -11.79 8.56
N LEU A 9 -4.35 -11.32 9.26
CA LEU A 9 -5.52 -10.69 8.64
C LEU A 9 -5.90 -9.38 9.35
N PRO A 10 -6.44 -8.41 8.60
CA PRO A 10 -6.62 -8.40 7.14
C PRO A 10 -5.30 -8.29 6.39
N LEU A 11 -5.28 -8.67 5.10
CA LEU A 11 -4.10 -8.49 4.25
C LEU A 11 -3.82 -7.00 4.00
N GLY A 12 -2.57 -6.69 3.67
CA GLY A 12 -2.07 -5.33 3.50
C GLY A 12 -1.56 -4.72 4.80
N VAL A 13 -1.52 -3.40 4.84
CA VAL A 13 -1.01 -2.64 5.99
C VAL A 13 -2.14 -2.20 6.91
N GLN A 14 -1.98 -2.45 8.20
CA GLN A 14 -2.87 -1.98 9.24
C GLN A 14 -2.09 -1.11 10.22
N ILE A 15 -2.55 0.12 10.41
CA ILE A 15 -1.93 1.09 11.32
C ILE A 15 -2.73 1.14 12.61
N SER A 16 -2.06 1.02 13.73
CA SER A 16 -2.60 1.26 15.07
C SER A 16 -1.68 2.23 15.82
N GLU A 17 -2.12 2.73 16.97
CA GLU A 17 -1.42 3.80 17.71
C GLU A 17 0.10 3.58 17.86
N ASN A 18 0.51 2.34 18.13
CA ASN A 18 1.90 2.02 18.46
C ASN A 18 2.59 1.06 17.50
N LYS A 19 1.90 0.57 16.46
CA LYS A 19 2.46 -0.41 15.52
C LYS A 19 1.82 -0.36 14.15
N ILE A 20 2.61 -0.76 13.16
CA ILE A 20 2.18 -1.01 11.80
C ILE A 20 2.31 -2.50 11.52
N ASN A 21 1.21 -3.17 11.20
CA ASN A 21 1.19 -4.57 10.79
C ASN A 21 1.23 -4.67 9.27
N PHE A 22 2.05 -5.57 8.77
CA PHE A 22 2.19 -5.89 7.36
C PHE A 22 1.78 -7.34 7.15
N SER A 23 0.91 -7.60 6.20
CA SER A 23 0.44 -8.94 5.88
C SER A 23 0.24 -9.11 4.37
N ILE A 24 0.79 -10.18 3.82
CA ILE A 24 0.76 -10.47 2.39
C ILE A 24 0.68 -11.98 2.14
N ALA A 25 -0.11 -12.38 1.14
CA ALA A 25 -0.14 -13.77 0.68
C ALA A 25 1.02 -14.03 -0.30
N VAL A 26 1.88 -14.99 0.03
CA VAL A 26 3.06 -15.38 -0.75
C VAL A 26 3.21 -16.90 -0.69
N PRO A 27 3.38 -17.60 -1.84
CA PRO A 27 3.60 -19.05 -1.86
C PRO A 27 4.66 -19.49 -0.86
N ILE A 28 4.43 -20.63 -0.19
CA ILE A 28 5.26 -21.10 0.93
C ILE A 28 6.73 -21.26 0.54
N GLU A 29 7.02 -21.70 -0.68
CA GLU A 29 8.36 -21.92 -1.19
C GLU A 29 9.14 -20.63 -1.48
N LYS A 30 8.47 -19.48 -1.53
CA LYS A 30 9.11 -18.19 -1.80
C LYS A 30 9.53 -17.49 -0.51
N LYS A 31 10.73 -16.95 -0.50
CA LYS A 31 11.17 -16.04 0.56
C LYS A 31 10.47 -14.71 0.44
N CYS A 32 10.09 -14.11 1.56
CA CYS A 32 9.45 -12.82 1.61
C CYS A 32 10.14 -11.93 2.65
N GLN A 33 10.47 -10.71 2.25
CA GLN A 33 11.11 -9.71 3.11
C GLN A 33 10.35 -8.39 2.97
N LEU A 34 10.26 -7.66 4.06
CA LEU A 34 9.75 -6.30 4.09
C LEU A 34 10.91 -5.33 3.93
N LEU A 35 10.82 -4.44 2.94
CA LEU A 35 11.77 -3.38 2.68
C LEU A 35 11.22 -2.05 3.16
N ILE A 36 11.93 -1.36 4.03
CA ILE A 36 11.56 -0.05 4.55
C ILE A 36 12.55 1.00 4.05
N TYR A 37 12.02 2.10 3.56
CA TYR A 37 12.76 3.25 3.06
C TYR A 37 12.37 4.52 3.81
N ARG A 38 13.27 5.47 3.93
CA ARG A 38 12.90 6.84 4.31
C ARG A 38 12.12 7.49 3.17
N ALA A 39 11.04 8.20 3.48
CA ALA A 39 10.18 8.84 2.50
C ALA A 39 10.98 9.70 1.50
N GLY A 40 10.78 9.46 0.21
CA GLY A 40 11.48 10.13 -0.88
C GLY A 40 12.98 9.83 -1.01
N ARG A 41 13.55 8.86 -0.28
CA ARG A 41 14.96 8.47 -0.40
C ARG A 41 15.12 7.18 -1.18
N LYS A 42 16.13 7.11 -2.07
CA LYS A 42 16.41 5.90 -2.87
C LYS A 42 16.95 4.74 -2.05
N ARG A 43 17.77 5.05 -1.04
CA ARG A 43 18.50 4.03 -0.27
C ARG A 43 17.57 3.27 0.66
N LEU A 44 17.70 1.95 0.66
CA LEU A 44 17.08 1.07 1.64
C LEU A 44 17.51 1.48 3.05
N TYR A 45 16.54 1.62 3.95
CA TYR A 45 16.78 1.96 5.34
C TYR A 45 16.91 0.72 6.21
N ARG A 46 15.92 -0.20 6.12
CA ARG A 46 15.92 -1.49 6.82
C ARG A 46 15.24 -2.57 6.01
N GLN A 47 15.54 -3.79 6.33
CA GLN A 47 14.96 -5.00 5.76
C GLN A 47 14.66 -5.98 6.89
N PHE A 48 13.50 -6.65 6.79
CA PHE A 48 13.04 -7.62 7.77
C PHE A 48 12.58 -8.89 7.06
N GLU A 49 12.94 -10.04 7.60
CA GLU A 49 12.40 -11.32 7.13
C GLU A 49 10.93 -11.43 7.56
N MET A 50 10.09 -11.96 6.67
CA MET A 50 8.68 -12.20 6.99
C MET A 50 8.43 -13.70 7.06
N GLU A 51 8.18 -14.19 8.26
CA GLU A 51 7.88 -15.60 8.48
C GLU A 51 6.43 -15.93 8.15
N THR A 52 6.16 -17.21 7.89
CA THR A 52 4.81 -17.71 7.65
C THR A 52 4.00 -17.66 8.94
N ALA A 53 2.82 -17.08 8.89
CA ALA A 53 1.89 -17.06 10.00
C ALA A 53 0.81 -18.15 9.88
N VAL A 54 0.08 -18.16 8.74
CA VAL A 54 -0.98 -19.15 8.47
C VAL A 54 -1.04 -19.41 6.97
N GLY A 55 -0.91 -20.67 6.56
CA GLY A 55 -0.93 -21.06 5.15
C GLY A 55 0.13 -20.30 4.35
N GLU A 56 -0.27 -19.59 3.31
CA GLU A 56 0.63 -18.77 2.47
C GLU A 56 0.78 -17.32 2.98
N VAL A 57 0.15 -16.95 4.10
CA VAL A 57 0.21 -15.59 4.60
C VAL A 57 1.47 -15.36 5.41
N ARG A 58 2.22 -14.34 5.04
CA ARG A 58 3.39 -13.82 5.75
C ARG A 58 2.98 -12.56 6.50
N CYS A 59 3.39 -12.40 7.74
CA CYS A 59 3.13 -11.18 8.46
C CYS A 59 4.25 -10.79 9.41
N ILE A 60 4.35 -9.50 9.68
CA ILE A 60 5.28 -8.88 10.63
C ILE A 60 4.65 -7.58 11.13
N ALA A 61 4.97 -7.16 12.33
CA ALA A 61 4.61 -5.83 12.77
C ALA A 61 5.85 -5.05 13.23
N LEU A 62 5.83 -3.74 13.01
CA LEU A 62 6.88 -2.81 13.42
C LEU A 62 6.34 -1.82 14.44
N THR A 63 7.09 -1.58 15.51
CA THR A 63 6.84 -0.54 16.51
C THR A 63 7.90 0.57 16.42
N ASP A 64 7.68 1.67 17.10
CA ASP A 64 8.58 2.84 17.10
C ASP A 64 8.83 3.34 15.65
N ILE A 65 7.78 3.45 14.85
CA ILE A 65 7.81 3.90 13.47
C ILE A 65 6.76 5.00 13.26
N GLU A 66 7.20 6.15 12.75
CA GLU A 66 6.30 7.22 12.34
C GLU A 66 5.88 6.98 10.87
N PRO A 67 4.60 6.69 10.59
CA PRO A 67 4.15 6.30 9.24
C PRO A 67 4.54 7.31 8.15
N ALA A 68 4.43 8.61 8.42
CA ALA A 68 4.70 9.67 7.45
C ALA A 68 6.17 9.74 6.99
N GLU A 69 7.10 9.21 7.78
CA GLU A 69 8.53 9.26 7.49
C GLU A 69 9.04 8.13 6.60
N TYR A 70 8.19 7.12 6.30
CA TYR A 70 8.64 5.90 5.63
C TYR A 70 7.78 5.51 4.45
N GLU A 71 8.37 4.70 3.60
CA GLU A 71 7.78 4.00 2.46
C GLU A 71 8.20 2.54 2.51
N TYR A 72 7.47 1.65 1.86
CA TYR A 72 7.77 0.23 1.88
C TYR A 72 7.53 -0.46 0.55
N ASN A 73 8.18 -1.60 0.36
CA ASN A 73 7.89 -2.62 -0.64
C ASN A 73 8.13 -4.00 -0.02
N TYR A 74 7.74 -5.03 -0.73
CA TYR A 74 8.16 -6.40 -0.43
C TYR A 74 9.28 -6.82 -1.38
N LEU A 75 10.17 -7.70 -0.90
CA LEU A 75 11.13 -8.44 -1.71
C LEU A 75 10.71 -9.90 -1.69
N ILE A 76 10.18 -10.40 -2.79
CA ILE A 76 9.68 -11.76 -2.92
C ILE A 76 10.60 -12.51 -3.86
N ASN A 77 11.31 -13.50 -3.33
CA ASN A 77 12.26 -14.33 -4.10
C ASN A 77 13.27 -13.51 -4.94
N GLY A 78 13.72 -12.38 -4.41
CA GLY A 78 14.69 -11.48 -5.07
C GLY A 78 14.08 -10.40 -5.96
N GLU A 79 12.76 -10.38 -6.15
CA GLU A 79 12.06 -9.34 -6.91
C GLU A 79 11.36 -8.35 -5.98
N VAL A 80 11.53 -7.05 -6.25
CA VAL A 80 10.84 -5.99 -5.52
C VAL A 80 9.40 -5.88 -6.02
N VAL A 81 8.45 -6.05 -5.12
CA VAL A 81 7.01 -6.06 -5.40
C VAL A 81 6.33 -4.97 -4.59
N VAL A 82 5.47 -4.20 -5.25
CA VAL A 82 4.55 -3.27 -4.58
C VAL A 82 3.43 -4.06 -3.93
N ASP A 83 3.04 -3.67 -2.73
CA ASP A 83 1.93 -4.30 -2.03
C ASP A 83 0.63 -4.25 -2.89
N PRO A 84 0.01 -5.40 -3.21
CA PRO A 84 -1.27 -5.42 -3.92
C PRO A 84 -2.42 -4.74 -3.17
N TYR A 85 -2.30 -4.61 -1.84
CA TYR A 85 -3.30 -4.02 -0.96
C TYR A 85 -2.94 -2.58 -0.54
N VAL A 86 -1.96 -1.96 -1.21
CA VAL A 86 -1.51 -0.60 -0.89
C VAL A 86 -2.64 0.43 -1.06
N GLN A 87 -2.78 1.30 -0.07
CA GLN A 87 -3.79 2.37 -0.09
C GLN A 87 -3.27 3.67 -0.71
N ALA A 88 -1.95 3.89 -0.66
CA ALA A 88 -1.31 5.06 -1.26
C ALA A 88 0.07 4.72 -1.83
N LEU A 89 0.44 5.39 -2.90
CA LEU A 89 1.71 5.18 -3.60
C LEU A 89 2.61 6.42 -3.52
N ALA A 90 3.91 6.19 -3.48
CA ALA A 90 4.96 7.19 -3.66
C ALA A 90 5.75 6.90 -4.96
N GLY A 91 6.42 7.93 -5.51
CA GLY A 91 7.24 7.83 -6.71
C GLY A 91 6.49 8.02 -8.02
N ARG A 92 5.18 8.33 -7.95
CA ARG A 92 4.30 8.59 -9.10
C ARG A 92 3.34 9.73 -8.83
N GLU A 93 3.76 10.73 -8.07
CA GLU A 93 2.95 11.86 -7.64
C GLU A 93 2.47 12.74 -8.80
N HIS A 94 3.21 12.71 -9.93
CA HIS A 94 2.86 13.49 -11.12
C HIS A 94 2.48 12.58 -12.28
N TRP A 95 1.25 12.70 -12.73
CA TRP A 95 0.74 11.98 -13.90
C TRP A 95 1.46 12.43 -15.19
N GLY A 96 1.79 11.47 -16.07
CA GLY A 96 2.41 11.75 -17.36
C GLY A 96 3.92 11.98 -17.34
N VAL A 97 4.56 11.99 -16.16
CA VAL A 97 6.02 12.06 -16.05
C VAL A 97 6.64 10.73 -16.47
N LYS A 98 7.71 10.81 -17.29
CA LYS A 98 8.45 9.62 -17.72
C LYS A 98 9.02 8.88 -16.52
N LYS A 99 9.02 7.54 -16.59
CA LYS A 99 9.52 6.67 -15.51
C LYS A 99 10.97 6.97 -15.14
N GLU A 100 11.80 7.33 -16.11
CA GLU A 100 13.22 7.63 -15.95
C GLU A 100 13.47 8.90 -15.11
N THR A 101 12.49 9.81 -15.06
CA THR A 101 12.57 11.04 -14.28
C THR A 101 11.97 10.90 -12.87
N ALA A 102 11.40 9.75 -12.55
CA ALA A 102 10.87 9.49 -11.22
C ALA A 102 12.00 9.51 -10.17
N ARG A 103 11.72 10.05 -9.00
CA ARG A 103 12.70 10.17 -7.90
C ARG A 103 13.21 8.80 -7.45
N HIS A 104 12.32 7.82 -7.43
CA HIS A 104 12.60 6.41 -7.08
C HIS A 104 11.52 5.49 -7.69
N GLU A 105 11.66 4.20 -7.49
CA GLU A 105 10.64 3.22 -7.87
C GLU A 105 9.33 3.42 -7.09
N ILE A 106 8.23 2.88 -7.63
CA ILE A 106 6.93 2.93 -6.94
C ILE A 106 7.03 2.18 -5.63
N ARG A 107 6.53 2.78 -4.56
CA ARG A 107 6.49 2.22 -3.21
C ARG A 107 5.14 2.46 -2.56
N GLY A 108 4.81 1.60 -1.61
CA GLY A 108 3.69 1.82 -0.71
C GLY A 108 3.96 2.96 0.27
N ARG A 109 2.94 3.78 0.50
CA ARG A 109 2.90 4.78 1.58
C ARG A 109 1.84 4.40 2.59
N PHE A 110 2.04 4.88 3.80
CA PHE A 110 1.09 4.71 4.89
C PHE A 110 0.07 5.85 4.88
N LEU A 111 -1.21 5.53 4.94
CA LEU A 111 -2.27 6.48 5.20
C LEU A 111 -2.62 6.42 6.69
N SER A 112 -2.25 7.45 7.43
CA SER A 112 -2.49 7.54 8.87
C SER A 112 -3.71 8.38 9.22
N GLN A 113 -4.36 9.00 8.24
CA GLN A 113 -5.51 9.86 8.45
C GLN A 113 -6.71 9.33 7.70
N GLU A 114 -7.84 9.25 8.38
CA GLU A 114 -9.13 9.07 7.73
C GLU A 114 -9.47 10.30 6.91
N TYR A 115 -10.06 10.09 5.74
CA TYR A 115 -10.56 11.17 4.91
C TYR A 115 -11.79 11.79 5.60
N ASP A 116 -11.77 13.10 5.80
CA ASP A 116 -12.92 13.81 6.31
C ASP A 116 -13.96 13.98 5.19
N TRP A 117 -15.05 13.28 5.31
CA TRP A 117 -16.17 13.35 4.38
C TRP A 117 -17.08 14.56 4.57
N GLU A 118 -16.75 15.47 5.53
CA GLU A 118 -17.51 16.70 5.79
C GLU A 118 -19.01 16.45 6.02
N GLY A 119 -19.34 15.28 6.58
CA GLY A 119 -20.71 14.85 6.80
C GLY A 119 -21.39 14.20 5.61
N ASP A 120 -20.68 13.97 4.50
CA ASP A 120 -21.20 13.19 3.38
C ASP A 120 -21.42 11.72 3.78
N HIS A 121 -22.46 11.14 3.27
CA HIS A 121 -22.84 9.76 3.56
C HIS A 121 -23.52 9.09 2.37
N THR A 122 -23.54 7.78 2.38
CA THR A 122 -24.12 6.96 1.32
C THR A 122 -25.60 7.29 1.12
N LEU A 123 -25.98 7.61 -0.12
CA LEU A 123 -27.36 8.01 -0.47
C LEU A 123 -28.41 6.91 -0.27
N GLN A 124 -28.01 5.65 -0.12
CA GLN A 124 -28.89 4.48 0.08
C GLN A 124 -30.01 4.34 -0.97
N ILE A 125 -29.76 4.78 -2.20
CA ILE A 125 -30.73 4.67 -3.31
C ILE A 125 -30.93 3.20 -3.64
N PRO A 126 -32.18 2.69 -3.66
CA PRO A 126 -32.46 1.31 -4.06
C PRO A 126 -31.93 1.03 -5.49
N TYR A 127 -31.30 -0.11 -5.71
CA TYR A 127 -30.62 -0.43 -6.96
C TYR A 127 -31.52 -0.32 -8.20
N HIS A 128 -32.81 -0.65 -8.08
CA HIS A 128 -33.79 -0.53 -9.19
C HIS A 128 -34.12 0.93 -9.57
N GLN A 129 -33.69 1.90 -8.80
CA GLN A 129 -33.85 3.35 -9.09
C GLN A 129 -32.55 3.98 -9.62
N VAL A 130 -31.49 3.20 -9.76
CA VAL A 130 -30.18 3.69 -10.20
C VAL A 130 -30.05 3.56 -11.73
N ILE A 131 -29.64 4.64 -12.38
CA ILE A 131 -29.19 4.63 -13.77
C ILE A 131 -27.67 4.85 -13.76
N ALA A 132 -26.91 3.86 -14.24
CA ALA A 132 -25.45 3.93 -14.28
C ALA A 132 -24.94 4.19 -15.69
N TYR A 133 -24.01 5.14 -15.82
CA TYR A 133 -23.27 5.41 -17.06
C TYR A 133 -21.80 5.05 -16.87
N SER A 134 -21.25 4.32 -17.85
CA SER A 134 -19.82 4.07 -17.93
C SER A 134 -19.28 4.81 -19.16
N LEU A 135 -18.33 5.72 -18.95
CA LEU A 135 -17.76 6.52 -20.03
C LEU A 135 -16.28 6.81 -19.79
N HIS A 136 -15.54 6.96 -20.90
CA HIS A 136 -14.17 7.45 -20.85
C HIS A 136 -14.18 8.98 -20.94
N VAL A 137 -13.87 9.67 -19.85
CA VAL A 137 -14.01 11.14 -19.72
C VAL A 137 -13.34 11.87 -20.88
N ARG A 138 -12.08 11.59 -21.19
CA ARG A 138 -11.36 12.23 -22.30
C ARG A 138 -11.99 11.95 -23.66
N GLY A 139 -12.50 10.75 -23.90
CA GLY A 139 -13.20 10.42 -25.13
C GLY A 139 -14.50 11.20 -25.28
N PHE A 140 -15.26 11.26 -24.21
CA PHE A 140 -16.55 11.96 -24.17
C PHE A 140 -16.40 13.49 -24.31
N THR A 141 -15.43 14.10 -23.63
CA THR A 141 -15.23 15.54 -23.64
C THR A 141 -14.49 16.09 -24.87
N ARG A 142 -13.87 15.22 -25.69
CA ARG A 142 -13.18 15.60 -26.94
C ARG A 142 -14.05 15.42 -28.20
N HIS A 143 -15.23 14.91 -28.06
CA HIS A 143 -16.16 14.82 -29.19
C HIS A 143 -16.69 16.23 -29.47
N ALA A 144 -16.30 16.77 -30.65
CA ALA A 144 -16.81 18.04 -31.16
C ALA A 144 -18.17 17.80 -31.84
#